data_195849902feaaec0f5e41dd008447060
#
_entry.id   195849902feaaec0f5e41dd008447060
#
_cell.length_a   1.000
_cell.length_b   1.000
_cell.length_c   1.000
_cell.angle_alpha   90.00
_cell.angle_beta   90.00
_cell.angle_gamma   90.00
#
_symmetry.space_group_name_H-M   'P 1'
#
loop_
_entity.id
_entity.type
_entity.pdbx_description
1 polymer ?
#
loop_
_entity_poly.entity_id
_entity_poly.type
_entity_poly.pdbx_seq_one_letter_code
_entity_poly.pdbx_strand_id
1 'polypeptide(L)'
;MAFFDKINSIAKNVGDKTGDAIEMAKINARIASERSAMNDIYRQLGEAYYAHRINGGEGEPAEAAAIYSQLDQRTAAIDEAQKQIVAIKAEGERRAAEAAA
;
A
#
# COMPACT_ATOMS: atom_id res chain seq x y z
N MET A 1 -6.86 -11.12 10.08
CA MET A 1 -7.02 -9.81 9.45
C MET A 1 -7.40 -9.98 7.99
N ALA A 2 -8.43 -9.27 7.56
CA ALA A 2 -8.99 -9.39 6.22
C ALA A 2 -7.98 -9.19 5.10
N PHE A 3 -6.93 -8.41 5.35
CA PHE A 3 -5.92 -8.11 4.36
C PHE A 3 -5.01 -9.30 4.07
N PHE A 4 -4.54 -9.99 5.10
CA PHE A 4 -3.72 -11.19 4.93
C PHE A 4 -4.53 -12.35 4.35
N ASP A 5 -5.80 -12.45 4.74
CA ASP A 5 -6.72 -13.43 4.17
C ASP A 5 -6.93 -13.18 2.69
N LYS A 6 -7.01 -11.91 2.30
CA LYS A 6 -7.14 -11.51 0.90
C LYS A 6 -5.91 -11.86 0.09
N ILE A 7 -4.72 -11.66 0.62
CA ILE A 7 -3.46 -12.05 -0.01
C ILE A 7 -3.38 -13.56 -0.18
N ASN A 8 -3.71 -14.30 0.86
CA ASN A 8 -3.73 -15.75 0.81
C ASN A 8 -4.80 -16.26 -0.17
N SER A 9 -5.94 -15.60 -0.22
CA SER A 9 -7.02 -15.94 -1.14
C SER A 9 -6.60 -15.68 -2.59
N ILE A 10 -5.93 -14.57 -2.87
CA ILE A 10 -5.41 -14.26 -4.20
C ILE A 10 -4.36 -15.29 -4.61
N ALA A 11 -3.44 -15.64 -3.72
CA ALA A 11 -2.42 -16.64 -3.98
C ALA A 11 -3.02 -18.03 -4.24
N LYS A 12 -4.12 -18.38 -3.55
CA LYS A 12 -4.85 -19.63 -3.77
C LYS A 12 -5.68 -19.63 -5.04
N ASN A 13 -6.30 -18.51 -5.37
CA ASN A 13 -7.22 -18.39 -6.51
C ASN A 13 -6.49 -18.30 -7.85
N VAL A 14 -5.30 -17.80 -7.87
CA VAL A 14 -4.44 -17.83 -9.05
C VAL A 14 -3.94 -19.27 -9.29
N GLY A 15 -4.17 -20.13 -8.35
CA GLY A 15 -4.21 -21.59 -8.47
C GLY A 15 -2.92 -22.24 -8.79
N ASP A 16 -1.99 -21.52 -9.19
CA ASP A 16 -0.71 -22.03 -9.50
C ASP A 16 0.35 -21.15 -8.99
N LYS A 17 1.18 -21.71 -8.43
CA LYS A 17 2.49 -21.29 -8.05
C LYS A 17 3.26 -20.70 -9.23
N THR A 18 2.55 -19.92 -10.08
CA THR A 18 3.20 -19.19 -11.16
C THR A 18 4.02 -18.07 -10.54
N GLY A 19 5.10 -17.69 -11.19
CA GLY A 19 5.91 -16.57 -10.76
C GLY A 19 5.09 -15.30 -10.56
N ASP A 20 4.05 -15.10 -11.39
CA ASP A 20 3.15 -13.96 -11.30
C ASP A 20 2.36 -13.93 -9.99
N ALA A 21 1.84 -15.10 -9.56
CA ALA A 21 1.10 -15.19 -8.31
C ALA A 21 1.98 -14.86 -7.11
N ILE A 22 3.20 -15.37 -7.11
CA ILE A 22 4.17 -15.11 -6.05
C ILE A 22 4.55 -13.65 -6.03
N GLU A 23 4.79 -13.06 -7.19
CA GLU A 23 5.14 -11.66 -7.32
C GLU A 23 4.01 -10.74 -6.85
N MET A 24 2.77 -11.02 -7.25
CA MET A 24 1.61 -10.26 -6.80
C MET A 24 1.42 -10.36 -5.28
N ALA A 25 1.64 -11.54 -4.70
CA ALA A 25 1.57 -11.71 -3.26
C ALA A 25 2.61 -10.87 -2.52
N LYS A 26 3.82 -10.80 -3.04
CA LYS A 26 4.88 -9.95 -2.47
C LYS A 26 4.53 -8.47 -2.57
N ILE A 27 3.98 -8.04 -3.70
CA ILE A 27 3.56 -6.64 -3.90
C ILE A 27 2.41 -6.29 -2.95
N ASN A 28 1.43 -7.17 -2.79
CA ASN A 28 0.33 -6.95 -1.86
C ASN A 28 0.81 -6.88 -0.41
N ALA A 29 1.79 -7.70 -0.04
CA ALA A 29 2.41 -7.64 1.27
C ALA A 29 3.11 -6.30 1.50
N ARG A 30 3.78 -5.78 0.47
CA ARG A 30 4.40 -4.46 0.52
C ARG A 30 3.36 -3.36 0.69
N ILE A 31 2.25 -3.42 -0.03
CA ILE A 31 1.15 -2.47 0.11
C ILE A 31 0.61 -2.49 1.55
N ALA A 32 0.43 -3.67 2.13
CA ALA A 32 -0.01 -3.82 3.51
C ALA A 32 0.95 -3.16 4.49
N SER A 33 2.24 -3.38 4.30
CA SER A 33 3.29 -2.77 5.11
C SER A 33 3.28 -1.25 5.00
N GLU A 34 3.13 -0.71 3.79
CA GLU A 34 3.05 0.74 3.57
C GLU A 34 1.82 1.34 4.24
N ARG A 35 0.67 0.66 4.16
CA ARG A 35 -0.57 1.12 4.82
C ARG A 35 -0.45 1.11 6.33
N SER A 36 0.20 0.08 6.89
CA SER A 36 0.47 0.01 8.32
C SER A 36 1.37 1.16 8.78
N ALA A 37 2.40 1.46 8.00
CA ALA A 37 3.28 2.60 8.26
C ALA A 37 2.51 3.92 8.20
N MET A 38 1.59 4.07 7.24
CA MET A 38 0.74 5.26 7.13
C MET A 38 -0.14 5.43 8.36
N ASN A 39 -0.71 4.35 8.89
CA ASN A 39 -1.52 4.42 10.10
C ASN A 39 -0.71 4.93 11.29
N ASP A 40 0.53 4.52 11.43
CA ASP A 40 1.42 5.03 12.47
C ASP A 40 1.74 6.52 12.26
N ILE A 41 1.91 6.93 11.01
CA ILE A 41 2.17 8.33 10.66
C ILE A 41 0.93 9.20 10.93
N TYR A 42 -0.28 8.70 10.62
CA TYR A 42 -1.51 9.40 10.96
C TYR A 42 -1.65 9.62 12.46
N ARG A 43 -1.25 8.64 13.25
CA ARG A 43 -1.25 8.77 14.71
C ARG A 43 -0.27 9.85 15.16
N GLN A 44 0.94 9.86 14.61
CA GLN A 44 1.92 10.90 14.89
C GLN A 44 1.40 12.30 14.54
N LEU A 45 0.72 12.40 13.40
CA LEU A 45 0.11 13.66 12.97
C LEU A 45 -0.95 14.13 13.96
N GLY A 46 -1.83 13.23 14.38
CA GLY A 46 -2.85 13.53 15.38
C GLY A 46 -2.27 13.97 16.72
N GLU A 47 -1.23 13.27 17.18
CA GLU A 47 -0.55 13.62 18.42
C GLU A 47 0.13 14.98 18.32
N ALA A 48 0.76 15.28 17.19
CA ALA A 48 1.41 16.56 16.96
C ALA A 48 0.39 17.72 16.98
N TYR A 49 -0.74 17.55 16.32
CA TYR A 49 -1.81 18.56 16.31
C TYR A 49 -2.38 18.77 17.71
N TYR A 50 -2.64 17.69 18.42
CA TYR A 50 -3.20 17.79 19.76
C TYR A 50 -2.23 18.47 20.74
N ALA A 51 -0.96 18.06 20.72
CA ALA A 51 0.08 18.66 21.55
C ALA A 51 0.25 20.16 21.25
N HIS A 52 0.20 20.52 19.97
CA HIS A 52 0.29 21.91 19.53
C HIS A 52 -0.88 22.73 20.10
N ARG A 53 -2.08 22.19 20.03
CA ARG A 53 -3.28 22.84 20.53
C ARG A 53 -3.27 23.06 22.05
N ILE A 54 -2.90 22.03 22.81
CA ILE A 54 -2.90 22.15 24.27
C ILE A 54 -1.80 23.07 24.79
N ASN A 55 -0.76 23.30 23.98
CA ASN A 55 0.29 24.26 24.28
C ASN A 55 -0.02 25.68 23.78
N GLY A 56 -1.26 25.93 23.36
CA GLY A 56 -1.70 27.24 22.94
C GLY A 56 -1.33 27.61 21.51
N GLY A 57 -0.87 26.65 20.72
CA GLY A 57 -0.52 26.87 19.32
C GLY A 57 -1.75 27.05 18.43
N GLU A 58 -1.61 27.88 17.42
CA GLU A 58 -2.63 28.08 16.39
C GLU A 58 -2.09 27.56 15.04
N GLY A 59 -3.02 27.10 14.19
CA GLY A 59 -2.67 26.58 12.89
C GLY A 59 -1.97 25.24 12.96
N GLU A 60 -1.09 24.98 12.02
CA GLU A 60 -0.37 23.71 11.92
C GLU A 60 0.84 23.66 12.85
N PRO A 61 1.10 22.50 13.47
CA PRO A 61 2.35 22.31 14.18
C PRO A 61 3.54 22.34 13.21
N ALA A 62 4.71 22.68 13.72
CA ALA A 62 5.91 22.82 12.87
C ALA A 62 6.28 21.50 12.17
N GLU A 63 6.01 20.36 12.79
CA GLU A 63 6.33 19.05 12.23
C GLU A 63 5.35 18.57 11.18
N ALA A 64 4.21 19.26 10.96
CA ALA A 64 3.16 18.79 10.04
C ALA A 64 3.66 18.64 8.61
N ALA A 65 4.46 19.57 8.11
CA ALA A 65 4.97 19.53 6.75
C ALA A 65 5.81 18.28 6.48
N ALA A 66 6.67 17.91 7.42
CA ALA A 66 7.50 16.70 7.32
C ALA A 66 6.65 15.44 7.36
N ILE A 67 5.60 15.43 8.18
CA ILE A 67 4.67 14.30 8.29
C ILE A 67 3.89 14.14 6.98
N TYR A 68 3.38 15.21 6.40
CA TYR A 68 2.70 15.17 5.11
C TYR A 68 3.62 14.63 4.00
N SER A 69 4.87 15.05 3.99
CA SER A 69 5.85 14.54 3.03
C SER A 69 6.03 13.02 3.14
N GLN A 70 6.08 12.48 4.37
CA GLN A 70 6.15 11.04 4.58
C GLN A 70 4.89 10.33 4.07
N LEU A 71 3.71 10.88 4.32
CA LEU A 71 2.45 10.32 3.82
C LEU A 71 2.41 10.32 2.29
N ASP A 72 2.86 11.39 1.67
CA ASP A 72 2.91 11.50 0.20
C ASP A 72 3.85 10.45 -0.39
N GLN A 73 5.00 10.22 0.22
CA GLN A 73 5.94 9.19 -0.22
C GLN A 73 5.34 7.79 -0.12
N ARG A 74 4.63 7.51 0.99
CA ARG A 74 3.98 6.21 1.18
C ARG A 74 2.83 6.01 0.19
N THR A 75 2.04 7.05 -0.05
CA THR A 75 0.95 7.02 -1.03
C THR A 75 1.49 6.76 -2.43
N ALA A 76 2.58 7.42 -2.81
CA ALA A 76 3.21 7.20 -4.11
C ALA A 76 3.73 5.76 -4.25
N ALA A 77 4.30 5.20 -3.19
CA ALA A 77 4.78 3.81 -3.20
C ALA A 77 3.62 2.82 -3.37
N ILE A 78 2.49 3.07 -2.71
CA ILE A 78 1.29 2.24 -2.86
C ILE A 78 0.74 2.32 -4.29
N ASP A 79 0.63 3.53 -4.84
CA ASP A 79 0.16 3.73 -6.22
C ASP A 79 1.04 2.99 -7.23
N GLU A 80 2.35 3.07 -7.07
CA GLU A 80 3.29 2.38 -7.95
C GLU A 80 3.13 0.86 -7.82
N ALA A 81 2.98 0.36 -6.61
CA ALA A 81 2.78 -1.07 -6.37
C ALA A 81 1.47 -1.57 -6.99
N GLN A 82 0.40 -0.78 -6.89
CA GLN A 82 -0.89 -1.12 -7.50
C GLN A 82 -0.80 -1.16 -9.03
N LYS A 83 -0.05 -0.23 -9.63
CA LYS A 83 0.21 -0.24 -11.08
C LYS A 83 0.97 -1.49 -11.50
N GLN A 84 1.92 -1.93 -10.71
CA GLN A 84 2.66 -3.16 -10.97
C GLN A 84 1.73 -4.38 -10.98
N ILE A 85 0.79 -4.45 -10.04
CA ILE A 85 -0.20 -5.53 -10.00
C ILE A 85 -1.07 -5.53 -11.25
N VAL A 86 -1.55 -4.36 -11.67
CA VAL A 86 -2.35 -4.22 -12.89
C VAL A 86 -1.56 -4.69 -14.11
N ALA A 87 -0.28 -4.30 -14.19
CA ALA A 87 0.58 -4.70 -15.30
C ALA A 87 0.81 -6.23 -15.33
N ILE A 88 1.02 -6.84 -14.16
CA ILE A 88 1.20 -8.30 -14.07
C ILE A 88 -0.05 -9.03 -14.50
N LYS A 89 -1.23 -8.57 -14.06
CA LYS A 89 -2.50 -9.17 -14.46
C LYS A 89 -2.74 -9.06 -15.97
N ALA A 90 -2.49 -7.89 -16.55
CA ALA A 90 -2.66 -7.64 -17.97
C ALA A 90 -1.74 -8.54 -18.80
N GLU A 91 -0.49 -8.69 -18.37
CA GLU A 91 0.48 -9.56 -19.03
C GLU A 91 0.07 -11.04 -18.94
N GLY A 92 -0.43 -11.46 -17.79
CA GLY A 92 -0.94 -12.82 -17.59
C GLY A 92 -2.14 -13.12 -18.48
N GLU A 93 -3.07 -12.18 -18.59
CA GLU A 93 -4.23 -12.30 -19.48
C GLU A 93 -3.82 -12.36 -20.94
N ARG A 94 -2.86 -11.54 -21.34
CA ARG A 94 -2.33 -11.54 -22.71
C ARG A 94 -1.69 -12.88 -23.07
N ARG A 95 -0.89 -13.45 -22.18
CA ARG A 95 -0.25 -14.75 -22.38
C ARG A 95 -1.28 -15.87 -22.45
N ALA A 96 -2.31 -15.80 -21.59
CA ALA A 96 -3.39 -16.78 -21.61
C ALA A 96 -4.16 -16.72 -22.93
N ALA A 97 -4.44 -15.53 -23.45
CA ALA A 97 -5.10 -15.34 -24.73
C ALA A 97 -4.26 -15.87 -25.89
N GLU A 98 -2.95 -15.62 -25.88
CA GLU A 98 -2.03 -16.15 -26.89
C GLU A 98 -1.96 -17.67 -26.85
N ALA A 99 -1.94 -18.27 -25.67
CA ALA A 99 -1.91 -19.71 -25.51
C ALA A 99 -3.22 -20.39 -25.99
N ALA A 100 -4.35 -19.66 -25.91
CA ALA A 100 -5.65 -20.15 -26.34
C ALA A 100 -5.89 -19.99 -27.85
N ALA A 101 -5.09 -19.23 -28.55
CA ALA A 101 -5.24 -18.94 -29.96
C ALA A 101 -4.74 -20.10 -30.88
#